data_e851c01c60c77d8a0ee24bc85438ce36
#
_entry.id   e851c01c60c77d8a0ee24bc85438ce36
#
_cell.length_a   1.000
_cell.length_b   1.000
_cell.length_c   1.000
_cell.angle_alpha   90.00
_cell.angle_beta   90.00
_cell.angle_gamma   90.00
#
_symmetry.space_group_name_H-M   'P 1'
#
loop_
_entity.id
_entity.type
_entity.pdbx_description
1 polymer ?
#
loop_
_entity_poly.entity_id
_entity_poly.type
_entity_poly.pdbx_seq_one_letter_code
_entity_poly.pdbx_strand_id
1 'polypeptide(L)'
;MAKKKIKHRKKFRPIKKSTKKKTKSKKNKNSSEEELIIKVPKYWAKKAYANKNNYQKKYNHSVKKNEEFWRKEGKRITWIKSYKKIKDVKYSKTDVKIKWFYDGKLNASVNCIDRHLKKYGKKTAIIWVGDDPSNSKEISYRELHKNVCKAANALKSIGVQKG
;
A
#
# COMPACT_ATOMS: atom_id res chain seq x y z
N MET A 1 11.89 -53.55 -10.41
CA MET A 1 12.29 -52.26 -11.06
C MET A 1 12.30 -51.13 -10.03
N ALA A 2 13.48 -50.68 -9.63
CA ALA A 2 13.66 -49.71 -8.54
C ALA A 2 13.70 -48.29 -9.09
N LYS A 3 12.77 -47.43 -8.59
CA LYS A 3 12.73 -46.00 -8.93
C LYS A 3 13.77 -45.23 -8.11
N LYS A 4 14.82 -44.70 -8.77
CA LYS A 4 15.83 -43.81 -8.21
C LYS A 4 15.21 -42.46 -7.87
N LYS A 5 15.25 -42.06 -6.59
CA LYS A 5 14.94 -40.70 -6.10
C LYS A 5 16.16 -39.80 -6.37
N ILE A 6 16.00 -38.79 -7.22
CA ILE A 6 17.01 -37.75 -7.46
C ILE A 6 16.81 -36.65 -6.40
N LYS A 7 17.75 -36.58 -5.44
CA LYS A 7 17.85 -35.48 -4.46
C LYS A 7 18.74 -34.37 -5.04
N HIS A 8 18.16 -33.31 -5.56
CA HIS A 8 18.88 -32.06 -5.86
C HIS A 8 18.66 -31.04 -4.73
N ARG A 9 19.49 -31.11 -3.70
CA ARG A 9 19.68 -30.03 -2.73
C ARG A 9 20.83 -29.14 -3.22
N LYS A 10 20.53 -28.03 -3.90
CA LYS A 10 21.54 -26.96 -4.08
C LYS A 10 21.73 -26.23 -2.75
N LYS A 11 22.90 -26.40 -2.12
CA LYS A 11 23.37 -25.62 -0.97
C LYS A 11 23.63 -24.18 -1.45
N PHE A 12 22.90 -23.22 -0.90
CA PHE A 12 23.25 -21.81 -1.03
C PHE A 12 24.58 -21.55 -0.32
N ARG A 13 25.57 -21.08 -1.07
CA ARG A 13 26.84 -20.61 -0.48
C ARG A 13 26.64 -19.19 0.05
N PRO A 14 27.08 -18.86 1.29
CA PRO A 14 26.99 -17.49 1.78
C PRO A 14 27.97 -16.59 1.01
N ILE A 15 27.49 -15.42 0.61
CA ILE A 15 28.29 -14.39 -0.06
C ILE A 15 29.33 -13.87 0.93
N LYS A 16 30.62 -14.06 0.62
CA LYS A 16 31.73 -13.50 1.39
C LYS A 16 31.68 -11.98 1.36
N LYS A 17 31.70 -11.34 2.53
CA LYS A 17 31.84 -9.88 2.67
C LYS A 17 33.16 -9.44 2.03
N SER A 18 33.08 -8.71 0.92
CA SER A 18 34.28 -8.08 0.34
C SER A 18 34.63 -6.85 1.17
N THR A 19 35.85 -6.85 1.71
CA THR A 19 36.47 -5.70 2.36
C THR A 19 36.77 -4.64 1.31
N LYS A 20 36.01 -3.53 1.32
CA LYS A 20 36.27 -2.38 0.45
C LYS A 20 37.57 -1.69 0.86
N LYS A 21 38.63 -1.82 0.06
CA LYS A 21 39.79 -0.93 0.08
C LYS A 21 39.31 0.50 -0.26
N LYS A 22 39.62 1.45 0.63
CA LYS A 22 39.39 2.89 0.40
C LYS A 22 40.36 3.38 -0.67
N THR A 23 39.92 3.47 -1.91
CA THR A 23 40.62 4.28 -2.92
C THR A 23 40.16 5.73 -2.79
N LYS A 24 41.08 6.63 -2.48
CA LYS A 24 40.87 8.08 -2.53
C LYS A 24 40.71 8.50 -4.01
N SER A 25 39.49 8.72 -4.47
CA SER A 25 39.25 9.35 -5.77
C SER A 25 39.31 10.88 -5.62
N LYS A 26 40.11 11.50 -6.48
CA LYS A 26 40.20 12.97 -6.64
C LYS A 26 38.83 13.51 -7.06
N LYS A 27 38.30 14.49 -6.31
CA LYS A 27 37.06 15.21 -6.63
C LYS A 27 37.25 15.99 -7.91
N ASN A 28 36.62 15.56 -9.00
CA ASN A 28 36.27 16.44 -10.10
C ASN A 28 35.04 17.25 -9.68
N LYS A 29 35.21 18.57 -9.59
CA LYS A 29 34.12 19.54 -9.44
C LYS A 29 33.39 19.67 -10.77
N ASN A 30 32.35 18.89 -11.00
CA ASN A 30 31.30 19.21 -11.95
C ASN A 30 30.05 19.49 -11.15
N SER A 31 29.40 20.60 -11.44
CA SER A 31 28.19 21.12 -10.83
C SER A 31 27.04 20.07 -10.89
N SER A 32 26.98 19.18 -9.92
CA SER A 32 25.77 18.40 -9.63
C SER A 32 24.96 19.25 -8.66
N GLU A 33 23.71 19.50 -8.98
CA GLU A 33 22.72 20.01 -8.05
C GLU A 33 22.83 19.17 -6.77
N GLU A 34 23.27 19.79 -5.66
CA GLU A 34 23.33 19.12 -4.38
C GLU A 34 21.88 18.79 -4.00
N GLU A 35 21.53 17.50 -3.98
CA GLU A 35 20.22 17.09 -3.48
C GLU A 35 19.99 17.66 -2.09
N LEU A 36 19.01 18.55 -1.97
CA LEU A 36 18.67 19.22 -0.73
C LEU A 36 18.07 18.21 0.25
N ILE A 37 18.88 17.67 1.13
CA ILE A 37 18.43 16.74 2.16
C ILE A 37 17.80 17.50 3.31
N ILE A 38 16.46 17.51 3.36
CA ILE A 38 15.69 18.13 4.42
C ILE A 38 15.56 17.18 5.60
N LYS A 39 16.09 17.57 6.75
CA LYS A 39 15.96 16.79 8.00
C LYS A 39 14.54 16.89 8.53
N VAL A 40 13.93 15.75 8.84
CA VAL A 40 12.59 15.70 9.43
C VAL A 40 12.61 16.34 10.84
N PRO A 41 11.80 17.37 11.10
CA PRO A 41 11.72 17.99 12.42
C PRO A 41 11.29 16.99 13.51
N LYS A 42 11.88 17.11 14.71
CA LYS A 42 11.63 16.17 15.83
C LYS A 42 10.14 16.04 16.18
N TYR A 43 9.37 17.14 16.10
CA TYR A 43 7.94 17.10 16.39
C TYR A 43 7.12 16.29 15.37
N TRP A 44 7.52 16.30 14.10
CA TRP A 44 6.93 15.44 13.07
C TRP A 44 7.27 13.97 13.31
N ALA A 45 8.56 13.69 13.57
CA ALA A 45 9.01 12.33 13.88
C ALA A 45 8.28 11.75 15.11
N LYS A 46 8.03 12.57 16.16
CA LYS A 46 7.30 12.16 17.37
C LYS A 46 5.83 11.85 17.09
N LYS A 47 5.19 12.54 16.15
CA LYS A 47 3.79 12.34 15.77
C LYS A 47 3.61 11.32 14.65
N ALA A 48 4.68 10.84 14.04
CA ALA A 48 4.64 9.88 12.94
C ALA A 48 4.00 8.56 13.39
N TYR A 49 3.11 8.04 12.57
CA TYR A 49 2.41 6.77 12.82
C TYR A 49 3.36 5.56 12.83
N ALA A 50 4.45 5.65 12.09
CA ALA A 50 5.48 4.64 12.06
C ALA A 50 6.88 5.25 12.19
N ASN A 51 7.74 4.62 12.97
CA ASN A 51 9.16 4.90 13.05
C ASN A 51 9.96 3.73 12.46
N LYS A 52 11.28 3.89 12.31
CA LYS A 52 12.16 2.88 11.73
C LYS A 52 12.01 1.50 12.38
N ASN A 53 11.92 1.44 13.71
CA ASN A 53 11.81 0.18 14.43
C ASN A 53 10.46 -0.51 14.17
N ASN A 54 9.36 0.25 14.20
CA ASN A 54 8.03 -0.26 13.91
C ASN A 54 7.90 -0.73 12.46
N TYR A 55 8.47 0.04 11.52
CA TYR A 55 8.54 -0.38 10.13
C TYR A 55 9.29 -1.70 9.98
N GLN A 56 10.50 -1.82 10.56
CA GLN A 56 11.32 -3.03 10.44
C GLN A 56 10.63 -4.25 11.05
N LYS A 57 9.96 -4.09 12.21
CA LYS A 57 9.18 -5.17 12.82
C LYS A 57 8.03 -5.63 11.91
N LYS A 58 7.26 -4.70 11.38
CA LYS A 58 6.15 -5.00 10.46
C LYS A 58 6.64 -5.63 9.16
N TYR A 59 7.71 -5.10 8.57
CA TYR A 59 8.32 -5.64 7.38
C TYR A 59 8.78 -7.09 7.59
N ASN A 60 9.56 -7.35 8.63
CA ASN A 60 10.00 -8.70 8.96
C ASN A 60 8.83 -9.66 9.18
N HIS A 61 7.76 -9.20 9.82
CA HIS A 61 6.55 -10.01 10.02
C HIS A 61 5.86 -10.29 8.68
N SER A 62 5.71 -9.28 7.82
CA SER A 62 5.08 -9.44 6.50
C SER A 62 5.81 -10.40 5.57
N VAL A 63 7.13 -10.53 5.72
CA VAL A 63 7.96 -11.46 4.94
C VAL A 63 7.97 -12.87 5.56
N LYS A 64 8.21 -12.97 6.87
CA LYS A 64 8.41 -14.27 7.56
C LYS A 64 7.09 -14.99 7.84
N LYS A 65 6.02 -14.24 8.16
CA LYS A 65 4.69 -14.75 8.51
C LYS A 65 3.61 -14.06 7.68
N ASN A 66 3.76 -14.14 6.37
CA ASN A 66 2.99 -13.36 5.40
C ASN A 66 1.46 -13.49 5.60
N GLU A 67 0.92 -14.71 5.69
CA GLU A 67 -0.53 -14.89 5.83
C GLU A 67 -1.07 -14.37 7.18
N GLU A 68 -0.32 -14.60 8.26
CA GLU A 68 -0.69 -14.09 9.59
C GLU A 68 -0.71 -12.56 9.60
N PHE A 69 0.32 -11.94 9.00
CA PHE A 69 0.40 -10.50 8.86
C PHE A 69 -0.81 -9.93 8.10
N TRP A 70 -1.10 -10.44 6.92
CA TRP A 70 -2.20 -9.94 6.09
C TRP A 70 -3.58 -10.27 6.66
N ARG A 71 -3.72 -11.41 7.35
CA ARG A 71 -4.94 -11.74 8.12
C ARG A 71 -5.24 -10.69 9.18
N LYS A 72 -4.22 -10.15 9.82
CA LYS A 72 -4.37 -9.07 10.81
C LYS A 72 -4.61 -7.71 10.14
N GLU A 73 -3.78 -7.33 9.18
CA GLU A 73 -3.87 -6.01 8.53
C GLU A 73 -5.17 -5.85 7.73
N GLY A 74 -5.69 -6.90 7.12
CA GLY A 74 -6.97 -6.86 6.40
C GLY A 74 -8.18 -6.51 7.28
N LYS A 75 -8.09 -6.72 8.61
CA LYS A 75 -9.14 -6.32 9.56
C LYS A 75 -9.27 -4.80 9.75
N ARG A 76 -8.32 -4.01 9.23
CA ARG A 76 -8.39 -2.54 9.25
C ARG A 76 -9.43 -1.99 8.29
N ILE A 77 -9.87 -2.79 7.34
CA ILE A 77 -10.88 -2.46 6.33
C ILE A 77 -12.24 -2.97 6.79
N THR A 78 -13.31 -2.25 6.47
CA THR A 78 -14.68 -2.69 6.74
C THR A 78 -15.14 -3.62 5.63
N TRP A 79 -15.50 -4.85 5.98
CA TRP A 79 -15.95 -5.87 5.06
C TRP A 79 -17.47 -6.05 5.14
N ILE A 80 -18.14 -6.19 4.01
CA ILE A 80 -19.55 -6.64 3.93
C ILE A 80 -19.62 -8.13 4.27
N LYS A 81 -18.68 -8.91 3.72
CA LYS A 81 -18.45 -10.32 4.07
C LYS A 81 -16.97 -10.48 4.39
N SER A 82 -16.64 -10.84 5.62
CA SER A 82 -15.26 -11.10 6.03
C SER A 82 -14.63 -12.21 5.21
N TYR A 83 -13.33 -12.05 4.92
CA TYR A 83 -12.53 -13.07 4.28
C TYR A 83 -12.12 -14.18 5.25
N LYS A 84 -11.99 -15.39 4.75
CA LYS A 84 -11.35 -16.53 5.40
C LYS A 84 -10.02 -16.86 4.74
N LYS A 85 -9.94 -16.68 3.42
CA LYS A 85 -8.81 -17.00 2.58
C LYS A 85 -8.00 -15.74 2.28
N ILE A 86 -6.70 -15.77 2.59
CA ILE A 86 -5.84 -14.59 2.51
C ILE A 86 -5.30 -14.41 1.11
N LYS A 87 -4.65 -15.44 0.57
CA LYS A 87 -4.06 -15.40 -0.76
C LYS A 87 -4.10 -16.77 -1.43
N ASP A 88 -4.15 -16.71 -2.76
CA ASP A 88 -3.92 -17.83 -3.66
C ASP A 88 -3.05 -17.28 -4.80
N VAL A 89 -1.73 -17.48 -4.68
CA VAL A 89 -0.73 -16.87 -5.54
C VAL A 89 0.15 -17.96 -6.13
N LYS A 90 0.24 -17.99 -7.46
CA LYS A 90 1.10 -18.88 -8.23
C LYS A 90 1.83 -18.04 -9.28
N TYR A 91 3.14 -18.19 -9.31
CA TYR A 91 3.98 -17.63 -10.36
C TYR A 91 4.63 -18.77 -11.14
N SER A 92 4.25 -18.96 -12.40
CA SER A 92 4.89 -19.90 -13.31
C SER A 92 5.06 -19.23 -14.68
N LYS A 93 5.86 -19.84 -15.57
CA LYS A 93 6.07 -19.30 -16.93
C LYS A 93 4.78 -19.26 -17.76
N THR A 94 3.85 -20.18 -17.51
CA THR A 94 2.64 -20.39 -18.30
C THR A 94 1.35 -20.03 -17.57
N ASP A 95 1.40 -19.85 -16.23
CA ASP A 95 0.20 -19.63 -15.44
C ASP A 95 0.52 -18.72 -14.26
N VAL A 96 0.05 -17.47 -14.32
CA VAL A 96 0.17 -16.47 -13.27
C VAL A 96 -1.19 -16.28 -12.61
N LYS A 97 -1.28 -16.61 -11.33
CA LYS A 97 -2.50 -16.43 -10.54
C LYS A 97 -2.21 -15.57 -9.34
N ILE A 98 -2.94 -14.47 -9.18
CA ILE A 98 -2.80 -13.54 -8.05
C ILE A 98 -4.19 -13.23 -7.51
N LYS A 99 -4.56 -13.86 -6.40
CA LYS A 99 -5.83 -13.63 -5.72
C LYS A 99 -5.57 -13.31 -4.25
N TRP A 100 -6.11 -12.18 -3.78
CA TRP A 100 -6.02 -11.74 -2.39
C TRP A 100 -7.42 -11.58 -1.82
N PHE A 101 -7.63 -12.05 -0.58
CA PHE A 101 -8.91 -11.92 0.14
C PHE A 101 -10.12 -12.31 -0.70
N TYR A 102 -9.98 -13.33 -1.53
CA TYR A 102 -10.85 -13.61 -2.68
C TYR A 102 -12.22 -14.16 -2.35
N ASP A 103 -12.48 -14.54 -1.09
CA ASP A 103 -13.79 -14.93 -0.58
C ASP A 103 -14.45 -13.81 0.26
N GLY A 104 -13.76 -12.67 0.44
CA GLY A 104 -14.28 -11.48 1.08
C GLY A 104 -15.08 -10.61 0.12
N LYS A 105 -15.99 -9.77 0.67
CA LYS A 105 -16.70 -8.74 -0.09
C LYS A 105 -16.60 -7.42 0.66
N LEU A 106 -16.29 -6.36 -0.06
CA LEU A 106 -16.22 -5.00 0.48
C LEU A 106 -16.76 -4.00 -0.54
N ASN A 107 -17.02 -2.78 -0.06
CA ASN A 107 -17.25 -1.63 -0.91
C ASN A 107 -16.13 -0.60 -0.63
N ALA A 108 -15.39 -0.24 -1.66
CA ALA A 108 -14.28 0.71 -1.55
C ALA A 108 -14.77 2.11 -1.17
N SER A 109 -15.88 2.58 -1.77
CA SER A 109 -16.49 3.87 -1.47
C SER A 109 -16.88 3.96 0.01
N VAL A 110 -17.55 2.93 0.55
CA VAL A 110 -17.90 2.85 1.97
C VAL A 110 -16.66 2.95 2.86
N ASN A 111 -15.57 2.30 2.49
CA ASN A 111 -14.33 2.37 3.26
C ASN A 111 -13.63 3.72 3.19
N CYS A 112 -13.71 4.40 2.04
CA CYS A 112 -13.05 5.69 1.85
C CYS A 112 -13.87 6.87 2.35
N ILE A 113 -15.21 6.78 2.33
CA ILE A 113 -16.10 7.92 2.56
C ILE A 113 -17.07 7.65 3.71
N ASP A 114 -17.98 6.68 3.54
CA ASP A 114 -19.15 6.50 4.41
C ASP A 114 -18.77 6.25 5.88
N ARG A 115 -17.80 5.36 6.12
CA ARG A 115 -17.33 5.03 7.48
C ARG A 115 -16.77 6.24 8.24
N HIS A 116 -16.43 7.32 7.53
CA HIS A 116 -15.86 8.53 8.12
C HIS A 116 -16.89 9.61 8.40
N LEU A 117 -18.10 9.53 7.84
CA LEU A 117 -19.12 10.57 7.92
C LEU A 117 -19.50 10.96 9.34
N LYS A 118 -19.71 9.97 10.22
CA LYS A 118 -20.10 10.23 11.61
C LYS A 118 -19.07 11.08 12.36
N LYS A 119 -17.78 10.76 12.20
CA LYS A 119 -16.70 11.41 12.93
C LYS A 119 -16.10 12.61 12.21
N TYR A 120 -16.03 12.54 10.88
CA TYR A 120 -15.27 13.48 10.06
C TYR A 120 -16.11 14.15 8.97
N GLY A 121 -17.44 14.06 9.01
CA GLY A 121 -18.33 14.55 7.97
C GLY A 121 -18.14 16.03 7.59
N LYS A 122 -17.75 16.87 8.55
CA LYS A 122 -17.45 18.31 8.33
C LYS A 122 -16.00 18.59 7.95
N LYS A 123 -15.08 17.59 8.04
CA LYS A 123 -13.69 17.78 7.64
C LYS A 123 -13.55 17.86 6.14
N THR A 124 -12.61 18.65 5.67
CA THR A 124 -12.16 18.66 4.29
C THR A 124 -11.64 17.30 3.88
N ALA A 125 -12.26 16.71 2.87
CA ALA A 125 -11.85 15.44 2.27
C ALA A 125 -10.98 15.67 1.02
N ILE A 126 -11.29 16.72 0.26
CA ILE A 126 -10.57 17.10 -0.97
C ILE A 126 -10.32 18.60 -0.95
N ILE A 127 -9.09 19.00 -1.26
CA ILE A 127 -8.74 20.36 -1.62
C ILE A 127 -8.43 20.32 -3.11
N TRP A 128 -9.33 20.92 -3.90
CA TRP A 128 -9.13 21.09 -5.33
C TRP A 128 -8.48 22.44 -5.58
N VAL A 129 -7.47 22.49 -6.42
CA VAL A 129 -6.77 23.72 -6.83
C VAL A 129 -6.70 23.73 -8.34
N GLY A 130 -7.17 24.82 -8.96
CA GLY A 130 -7.09 25.02 -10.41
C GLY A 130 -5.67 25.42 -10.86
N ASP A 131 -5.51 25.67 -12.15
CA ASP A 131 -4.26 26.18 -12.73
C ASP A 131 -3.88 27.52 -12.11
N ASP A 132 -4.86 28.37 -11.83
CA ASP A 132 -4.69 29.53 -10.98
C ASP A 132 -4.93 29.12 -9.50
N PRO A 133 -3.92 29.23 -8.62
CA PRO A 133 -4.05 28.86 -7.21
C PRO A 133 -5.11 29.65 -6.42
N SER A 134 -5.52 30.84 -6.90
CA SER A 134 -6.63 31.60 -6.33
C SER A 134 -7.97 30.90 -6.53
N ASN A 135 -8.08 30.05 -7.55
CA ASN A 135 -9.24 29.22 -7.82
C ASN A 135 -9.11 27.87 -7.15
N SER A 136 -9.51 27.81 -5.88
CA SER A 136 -9.47 26.59 -5.07
C SER A 136 -10.82 26.30 -4.42
N LYS A 137 -11.10 25.02 -4.18
CA LYS A 137 -12.33 24.57 -3.52
C LYS A 137 -12.04 23.48 -2.51
N GLU A 138 -12.57 23.64 -1.31
CA GLU A 138 -12.57 22.58 -0.29
C GLU A 138 -13.91 21.83 -0.33
N ILE A 139 -13.81 20.49 -0.38
CA ILE A 139 -14.97 19.59 -0.38
C ILE A 139 -14.91 18.76 0.91
N SER A 140 -15.96 18.87 1.74
CA SER A 140 -16.07 18.09 2.96
C SER A 140 -16.42 16.62 2.67
N TYR A 141 -16.17 15.69 3.63
CA TYR A 141 -16.62 14.29 3.49
C TYR A 141 -18.11 14.18 3.26
N ARG A 142 -18.92 15.01 3.87
CA ARG A 142 -20.40 15.02 3.67
C ARG A 142 -20.80 15.45 2.26
N GLU A 143 -20.16 16.48 1.75
CA GLU A 143 -20.38 16.95 0.39
C GLU A 143 -19.90 15.93 -0.64
N LEU A 144 -18.71 15.36 -0.43
CA LEU A 144 -18.17 14.29 -1.27
C LEU A 144 -19.11 13.09 -1.32
N HIS A 145 -19.61 12.62 -0.19
CA HIS A 145 -20.59 11.54 -0.13
C HIS A 145 -21.84 11.86 -0.94
N LYS A 146 -22.42 13.05 -0.75
CA LYS A 146 -23.60 13.50 -1.53
C LYS A 146 -23.34 13.47 -3.03
N ASN A 147 -22.16 13.94 -3.46
CA ASN A 147 -21.79 13.98 -4.88
C ASN A 147 -21.57 12.58 -5.45
N VAL A 148 -20.92 11.69 -4.68
CA VAL A 148 -20.72 10.28 -5.07
C VAL A 148 -22.05 9.56 -5.20
N CYS A 149 -23.01 9.76 -4.29
CA CYS A 149 -24.35 9.18 -4.39
C CYS A 149 -25.10 9.68 -5.64
N LYS A 150 -25.01 10.98 -5.95
CA LYS A 150 -25.61 11.55 -7.18
C LYS A 150 -25.00 10.93 -8.45
N ALA A 151 -23.67 10.85 -8.51
CA ALA A 151 -22.97 10.24 -9.63
C ALA A 151 -23.35 8.76 -9.81
N ALA A 152 -23.39 8.00 -8.71
CA ALA A 152 -23.80 6.60 -8.73
C ALA A 152 -25.24 6.41 -9.24
N ASN A 153 -26.18 7.28 -8.83
CA ASN A 153 -27.54 7.24 -9.30
C ASN A 153 -27.64 7.58 -10.79
N ALA A 154 -26.89 8.59 -11.27
CA ALA A 154 -26.83 8.94 -12.68
C ALA A 154 -26.28 7.77 -13.52
N LEU A 155 -25.20 7.10 -13.07
CA LEU A 155 -24.65 5.92 -13.74
C LEU A 155 -25.69 4.77 -13.78
N LYS A 156 -26.41 4.54 -12.69
CA LYS A 156 -27.50 3.54 -12.67
C LYS A 156 -28.62 3.85 -13.64
N SER A 157 -29.02 5.13 -13.78
CA SER A 157 -30.10 5.52 -14.69
C SER A 157 -29.79 5.28 -16.17
N ILE A 158 -28.49 5.25 -16.53
CA ILE A 158 -28.03 4.92 -17.89
C ILE A 158 -27.63 3.44 -18.05
N GLY A 159 -27.99 2.58 -17.08
CA GLY A 159 -27.84 1.13 -17.18
C GLY A 159 -26.48 0.57 -16.70
N VAL A 160 -25.61 1.38 -16.10
CA VAL A 160 -24.34 0.87 -15.56
C VAL A 160 -24.61 -0.04 -14.36
N GLN A 161 -24.09 -1.26 -14.42
CA GLN A 161 -24.22 -2.30 -13.39
C GLN A 161 -22.85 -2.73 -12.89
N LYS A 162 -22.84 -3.61 -11.87
CA LYS A 162 -21.64 -4.25 -11.36
C LYS A 162 -21.12 -5.28 -12.38
N GLY A 163 -19.84 -5.23 -12.70
CA GLY A 163 -19.17 -6.23 -13.54
C GLY A 163 -18.26 -5.61 -14.53
#